data_8514d8e7d4fb0cc35f0f99855f2e0d28
#
_entry.id   8514d8e7d4fb0cc35f0f99855f2e0d28
#
_cell.length_a   1.000
_cell.length_b   1.000
_cell.length_c   1.000
_cell.angle_alpha   90.00
_cell.angle_beta   90.00
_cell.angle_gamma   90.00
#
_symmetry.space_group_name_H-M   'P 1'
#
loop_
_entity.id
_entity.type
_entity.pdbx_description
1 polymer ?
#
loop_
_entity_poly.entity_id
_entity_poly.type
_entity_poly.pdbx_seq_one_letter_code
_entity_poly.pdbx_strand_id
1 'polypeptide(L)'
;MQFETNSKTPLWVGLGPKGLLATLLIGSAVFAPVVVNPTGSDIWSMLLLVVATLVYVAFAIFNDRGKLWLTVIQALVAIGLVSLAVLIDAEWVVAIGLIGHAIWDGFHLKRGQRYVPWWYAGACIYVDLIAAAFLLLNR
;
A
#
# COMPACT_ATOMS: atom_id res chain seq x y z
N MET A 1 -14.89 -14.49 7.64
CA MET A 1 -14.60 -14.81 6.24
C MET A 1 -13.15 -15.26 6.19
N GLN A 2 -12.91 -16.56 6.15
CA GLN A 2 -11.52 -17.08 6.03
C GLN A 2 -11.17 -17.04 4.54
N PHE A 3 -10.26 -16.16 4.17
CA PHE A 3 -9.65 -16.26 2.86
C PHE A 3 -8.69 -17.45 2.89
N GLU A 4 -9.06 -18.56 2.24
CA GLU A 4 -8.15 -19.68 2.01
C GLU A 4 -6.97 -19.20 1.18
N THR A 5 -5.93 -18.74 1.84
CA THR A 5 -4.64 -18.49 1.21
C THR A 5 -3.84 -19.77 1.34
N ASN A 6 -3.81 -20.53 0.27
CA ASN A 6 -2.91 -21.67 0.14
C ASN A 6 -1.47 -21.16 0.40
N SER A 7 -0.80 -21.73 1.39
CA SER A 7 0.51 -21.29 1.91
C SER A 7 1.67 -21.31 0.88
N LYS A 8 1.37 -21.54 -0.38
CA LYS A 8 2.31 -21.66 -1.51
C LYS A 8 1.93 -20.80 -2.71
N THR A 9 1.11 -19.76 -2.54
CA THR A 9 0.78 -18.89 -3.68
C THR A 9 2.03 -18.11 -4.08
N PRO A 10 2.59 -18.32 -5.27
CA PRO A 10 3.81 -17.61 -5.66
C PRO A 10 3.50 -16.12 -5.90
N LEU A 11 4.51 -15.26 -5.69
CA LEU A 11 4.42 -13.79 -5.86
C LEU A 11 3.71 -13.36 -7.14
N TRP A 12 3.99 -14.05 -8.25
CA TRP A 12 3.40 -13.72 -9.55
C TRP A 12 1.90 -13.94 -9.64
N VAL A 13 1.29 -14.71 -8.73
CA VAL A 13 -0.18 -14.86 -8.69
C VAL A 13 -0.84 -13.56 -8.18
N GLY A 14 -0.25 -12.92 -7.17
CA GLY A 14 -0.71 -11.61 -6.69
C GLY A 14 -0.50 -10.51 -7.73
N LEU A 15 0.54 -10.61 -8.53
CA LEU A 15 0.87 -9.69 -9.61
C LEU A 15 0.24 -10.08 -10.97
N GLY A 16 -0.54 -11.15 -11.00
CA GLY A 16 -1.21 -11.64 -12.21
C GLY A 16 -2.46 -10.84 -12.60
N PRO A 17 -3.26 -11.34 -13.58
CA PRO A 17 -4.40 -10.60 -14.15
C PRO A 17 -5.41 -10.09 -13.14
N LYS A 18 -5.68 -10.85 -12.07
CA LYS A 18 -6.61 -10.44 -11.01
C LYS A 18 -6.07 -9.30 -10.16
N GLY A 19 -4.76 -9.32 -9.84
CA GLY A 19 -4.08 -8.21 -9.16
C GLY A 19 -4.06 -6.95 -10.03
N LEU A 20 -3.78 -7.10 -11.33
CA LEU A 20 -3.87 -5.99 -12.30
C LEU A 20 -5.28 -5.43 -12.40
N LEU A 21 -6.32 -6.27 -12.48
CA LEU A 21 -7.70 -5.80 -12.50
C LEU A 21 -8.06 -5.04 -11.22
N ALA A 22 -7.70 -5.58 -10.05
CA ALA A 22 -7.89 -4.89 -8.78
C ALA A 22 -7.13 -3.55 -8.75
N THR A 23 -5.91 -3.51 -9.31
CA THR A 23 -5.12 -2.28 -9.46
C THR A 23 -5.81 -1.26 -10.34
N LEU A 24 -6.37 -1.68 -11.48
CA LEU A 24 -7.11 -0.78 -12.37
C LEU A 24 -8.34 -0.18 -11.68
N LEU A 25 -9.08 -0.98 -10.92
CA LEU A 25 -10.28 -0.52 -10.21
C LEU A 25 -9.93 0.39 -9.03
N ILE A 26 -9.03 -0.03 -8.15
CA ILE A 26 -8.59 0.73 -6.98
C ILE A 26 -7.76 1.93 -7.42
N GLY A 27 -6.83 1.73 -8.35
CA GLY A 27 -5.97 2.77 -8.88
C GLY A 27 -6.76 3.89 -9.56
N SER A 28 -7.78 3.55 -10.36
CA SER A 28 -8.66 4.56 -10.97
C SER A 28 -9.35 5.42 -9.91
N ALA A 29 -9.84 4.82 -8.84
CA ALA A 29 -10.47 5.55 -7.74
C ALA A 29 -9.47 6.42 -6.97
N VAL A 30 -8.25 5.91 -6.74
CA VAL A 30 -7.19 6.60 -5.98
C VAL A 30 -6.56 7.73 -6.81
N PHE A 31 -6.30 7.49 -8.11
CA PHE A 31 -5.61 8.48 -8.96
C PHE A 31 -6.54 9.45 -9.67
N ALA A 32 -7.86 9.18 -9.75
CA ALA A 32 -8.81 10.12 -10.35
C ALA A 32 -8.71 11.54 -9.77
N PRO A 33 -8.64 11.74 -8.43
CA PRO A 33 -8.47 13.07 -7.85
C PRO A 33 -7.18 13.76 -8.25
N VAL A 34 -6.08 13.00 -8.40
CA VAL A 34 -4.78 13.54 -8.83
C VAL A 34 -4.81 14.01 -10.28
N VAL A 35 -5.51 13.29 -11.15
CA VAL A 35 -5.68 13.67 -12.56
C VAL A 35 -6.55 14.93 -12.69
N VAL A 36 -7.58 15.06 -11.85
CA VAL A 36 -8.49 16.20 -11.85
C VAL A 36 -7.87 17.44 -11.19
N ASN A 37 -7.07 17.24 -10.14
CA ASN A 37 -6.39 18.32 -9.42
C ASN A 37 -4.94 17.97 -9.11
N PRO A 38 -4.02 18.18 -10.06
CA PRO A 38 -2.60 17.84 -9.89
C PRO A 38 -1.91 18.56 -8.72
N THR A 39 -2.39 19.75 -8.34
CA THR A 39 -1.82 20.53 -7.22
C THR A 39 -2.06 19.91 -5.85
N GLY A 40 -2.96 18.93 -5.74
CA GLY A 40 -3.22 18.17 -4.53
C GLY A 40 -2.57 16.79 -4.50
N SER A 41 -1.69 16.47 -5.45
CA SER A 41 -1.09 15.14 -5.61
C SER A 41 -0.34 14.66 -4.36
N ASP A 42 0.32 15.56 -3.66
CA ASP A 42 1.15 15.27 -2.49
C ASP A 42 0.30 14.82 -1.30
N ILE A 43 -0.77 15.57 -1.05
CA ILE A 43 -1.75 15.22 0.00
C ILE A 43 -2.37 13.85 -0.29
N TRP A 44 -2.71 13.57 -1.55
CA TRP A 44 -3.27 12.27 -1.93
C TRP A 44 -2.28 11.12 -1.75
N SER A 45 -1.01 11.33 -2.08
CA SER A 45 0.03 10.32 -1.88
C SER A 45 0.30 10.06 -0.39
N MET A 46 0.26 11.10 0.44
CA MET A 46 0.33 11.00 1.90
C MET A 46 -0.86 10.20 2.47
N LEU A 47 -2.07 10.54 2.03
CA LEU A 47 -3.28 9.82 2.42
C LEU A 47 -3.24 8.37 1.95
N LEU A 48 -2.78 8.11 0.73
CA LEU A 48 -2.62 6.75 0.21
C LEU A 48 -1.74 5.91 1.12
N LEU A 49 -0.57 6.40 1.50
CA LEU A 49 0.36 5.68 2.37
C LEU A 49 -0.26 5.38 3.74
N VAL A 50 -0.92 6.35 4.36
CA VAL A 50 -1.56 6.17 5.67
C VAL A 50 -2.74 5.21 5.58
N VAL A 51 -3.63 5.39 4.60
CA VAL A 51 -4.82 4.55 4.43
C VAL A 51 -4.43 3.12 4.11
N ALA A 52 -3.47 2.90 3.20
CA ALA A 52 -2.99 1.56 2.86
C ALA A 52 -2.51 0.80 4.10
N THR A 53 -1.71 1.44 4.95
CA THR A 53 -1.22 0.81 6.19
C THR A 53 -2.33 0.58 7.22
N LEU A 54 -3.31 1.48 7.35
CA LEU A 54 -4.46 1.30 8.25
C LEU A 54 -5.38 0.15 7.81
N VAL A 55 -5.52 -0.08 6.52
CA VAL A 55 -6.26 -1.24 6.00
C VAL A 55 -5.61 -2.55 6.45
N TYR A 56 -4.28 -2.63 6.52
CA TYR A 56 -3.58 -3.80 7.08
C TYR A 56 -3.89 -4.01 8.57
N VAL A 57 -3.98 -2.93 9.35
CA VAL A 57 -4.42 -2.99 10.75
C VAL A 57 -5.84 -3.57 10.84
N ALA A 58 -6.76 -3.10 9.99
CA ALA A 58 -8.12 -3.62 9.93
C ALA A 58 -8.14 -5.12 9.59
N PHE A 59 -7.41 -5.55 8.56
CA PHE A 59 -7.31 -6.97 8.22
C PHE A 59 -6.76 -7.81 9.39
N ALA A 60 -5.74 -7.32 10.10
CA ALA A 60 -5.18 -8.03 11.25
C ALA A 60 -6.19 -8.15 12.40
N ILE A 61 -6.99 -7.12 12.66
CA ILE A 61 -8.03 -7.16 13.69
C ILE A 61 -9.11 -8.20 13.34
N PHE A 62 -9.55 -8.24 12.09
CA PHE A 62 -10.67 -9.10 11.69
C PHE A 62 -10.29 -10.54 11.40
N ASN A 63 -9.06 -10.78 10.91
CA ASN A 63 -8.66 -12.10 10.44
C ASN A 63 -7.61 -12.80 11.32
N ASP A 64 -6.60 -12.09 11.82
CA ASP A 64 -5.52 -12.68 12.64
C ASP A 64 -4.88 -11.66 13.57
N ARG A 65 -5.42 -11.57 14.77
CA ARG A 65 -4.92 -10.65 15.81
C ARG A 65 -3.46 -10.90 16.21
N GLY A 66 -2.92 -12.09 15.95
CA GLY A 66 -1.53 -12.41 16.26
C GLY A 66 -0.51 -11.55 15.48
N LYS A 67 -0.94 -10.91 14.38
CA LYS A 67 -0.10 -10.02 13.57
C LYS A 67 -0.37 -8.53 13.81
N LEU A 68 -1.33 -8.19 14.66
CA LEU A 68 -1.76 -6.82 14.90
C LEU A 68 -0.61 -5.88 15.27
N TRP A 69 0.31 -6.31 16.12
CA TRP A 69 1.43 -5.47 16.55
C TRP A 69 2.34 -5.07 15.38
N LEU A 70 2.57 -5.96 14.40
CA LEU A 70 3.36 -5.65 13.22
C LEU A 70 2.69 -4.61 12.33
N THR A 71 1.38 -4.75 12.12
CA THR A 71 0.62 -3.81 11.29
C THR A 71 0.47 -2.46 11.98
N VAL A 72 0.37 -2.42 13.30
CA VAL A 72 0.38 -1.17 14.09
C VAL A 72 1.72 -0.45 13.95
N ILE A 73 2.84 -1.17 14.10
CA ILE A 73 4.18 -0.57 13.88
C ILE A 73 4.30 -0.02 12.46
N GLN A 74 3.85 -0.75 11.45
CA GLN A 74 3.85 -0.30 10.06
C GLN A 74 3.05 1.00 9.89
N ALA A 75 1.85 1.08 10.48
CA ALA A 75 1.03 2.30 10.43
C ALA A 75 1.70 3.48 11.14
N LEU A 76 2.33 3.26 12.30
CA LEU A 76 3.08 4.30 13.01
C LEU A 76 4.28 4.79 12.20
N VAL A 77 5.01 3.90 11.53
CA VAL A 77 6.11 4.28 10.63
C VAL A 77 5.59 5.12 9.46
N ALA A 78 4.46 4.74 8.84
CA ALA A 78 3.86 5.51 7.75
C ALA A 78 3.45 6.92 8.21
N ILE A 79 2.78 7.04 9.35
CA ILE A 79 2.41 8.33 9.95
C ILE A 79 3.66 9.16 10.26
N GLY A 80 4.71 8.54 10.80
CA GLY A 80 5.99 9.20 11.07
C GLY A 80 6.66 9.75 9.80
N LEU A 81 6.66 8.96 8.72
CA LEU A 81 7.22 9.39 7.42
C LEU A 81 6.42 10.54 6.81
N VAL A 82 5.08 10.48 6.86
CA VAL A 82 4.22 11.58 6.38
C VAL A 82 4.46 12.83 7.22
N SER A 83 4.52 12.71 8.55
CA SER A 83 4.82 13.84 9.43
C SER A 83 6.19 14.45 9.13
N LEU A 84 7.21 13.61 8.90
CA LEU A 84 8.55 14.07 8.52
C LEU A 84 8.52 14.79 7.18
N ALA A 85 7.84 14.24 6.18
CA ALA A 85 7.71 14.85 4.85
C ALA A 85 7.12 16.27 4.92
N VAL A 86 6.07 16.44 5.75
CA VAL A 86 5.45 17.75 5.98
C VAL A 86 6.39 18.71 6.71
N LEU A 87 7.10 18.23 7.74
CA LEU A 87 7.99 19.07 8.54
C LEU A 87 9.20 19.61 7.77
N ILE A 88 9.73 18.82 6.84
CA ILE A 88 10.93 19.22 6.07
C ILE A 88 10.60 19.64 4.63
N ASP A 89 9.30 19.72 4.29
CA ASP A 89 8.81 20.05 2.94
C ASP A 89 9.47 19.18 1.86
N ALA A 90 9.44 17.83 2.07
CA ALA A 90 10.16 16.88 1.23
C ALA A 90 9.31 15.66 0.86
N GLU A 91 8.62 15.74 -0.26
CA GLU A 91 7.72 14.71 -0.79
C GLU A 91 8.41 13.37 -1.10
N TRP A 92 9.71 13.39 -1.41
CA TRP A 92 10.48 12.17 -1.65
C TRP A 92 10.49 11.21 -0.44
N VAL A 93 10.26 11.73 0.77
CA VAL A 93 10.10 10.90 1.99
C VAL A 93 8.84 10.03 1.88
N VAL A 94 7.76 10.58 1.32
CA VAL A 94 6.53 9.82 1.07
C VAL A 94 6.78 8.76 -0.01
N ALA A 95 7.51 9.10 -1.06
CA ALA A 95 7.87 8.12 -2.11
C ALA A 95 8.68 6.94 -1.53
N ILE A 96 9.63 7.20 -0.63
CA ILE A 96 10.35 6.14 0.10
C ILE A 96 9.37 5.29 0.94
N GLY A 97 8.42 5.92 1.61
CA GLY A 97 7.39 5.23 2.38
C GLY A 97 6.55 4.29 1.51
N LEU A 98 6.11 4.74 0.34
CA LEU A 98 5.35 3.95 -0.63
C LEU A 98 6.18 2.77 -1.17
N ILE A 99 7.44 2.99 -1.52
CA ILE A 99 8.35 1.91 -1.94
C ILE A 99 8.53 0.89 -0.80
N GLY A 100 8.72 1.36 0.42
CA GLY A 100 8.82 0.50 1.60
C GLY A 100 7.56 -0.33 1.83
N HIS A 101 6.37 0.28 1.62
CA HIS A 101 5.09 -0.42 1.71
C HIS A 101 4.95 -1.48 0.61
N ALA A 102 5.31 -1.17 -0.63
CA ALA A 102 5.31 -2.15 -1.72
C ALA A 102 6.23 -3.35 -1.44
N ILE A 103 7.41 -3.12 -0.85
CA ILE A 103 8.32 -4.20 -0.41
C ILE A 103 7.65 -5.04 0.68
N TRP A 104 7.00 -4.41 1.64
CA TRP A 104 6.25 -5.08 2.70
C TRP A 104 5.15 -5.98 2.13
N ASP A 105 4.40 -5.49 1.15
CA ASP A 105 3.39 -6.26 0.44
C ASP A 105 3.97 -7.47 -0.30
N GLY A 106 5.14 -7.31 -0.89
CA GLY A 106 5.88 -8.40 -1.50
C GLY A 106 6.23 -9.50 -0.48
N PHE A 107 6.61 -9.14 0.74
CA PHE A 107 6.82 -10.11 1.82
C PHE A 107 5.52 -10.82 2.22
N HIS A 108 4.39 -10.12 2.25
CA HIS A 108 3.09 -10.71 2.53
C HIS A 108 2.70 -11.75 1.48
N LEU A 109 2.86 -11.42 0.21
CA LEU A 109 2.61 -12.36 -0.90
C LEU A 109 3.52 -13.59 -0.80
N LYS A 110 4.82 -13.38 -0.57
CA LYS A 110 5.81 -14.48 -0.49
C LYS A 110 5.57 -15.42 0.68
N ARG A 111 5.14 -14.89 1.83
CA ARG A 111 4.91 -15.68 3.05
C ARG A 111 3.51 -16.27 3.15
N GLY A 112 2.62 -15.96 2.21
CA GLY A 112 1.24 -16.43 2.22
C GLY A 112 0.50 -16.01 3.50
N GLN A 113 0.62 -14.76 3.89
CA GLN A 113 0.00 -14.24 5.10
C GLN A 113 -1.53 -14.38 4.99
N ARG A 114 -2.13 -15.09 5.93
CA ARG A 114 -3.56 -15.49 5.88
C ARG A 114 -4.54 -14.35 6.15
N TYR A 115 -4.10 -13.24 6.74
CA TYR A 115 -4.98 -12.15 7.12
C TYR A 115 -5.17 -11.09 6.04
N VAL A 116 -4.30 -11.06 5.02
CA VAL A 116 -4.39 -10.12 3.89
C VAL A 116 -4.70 -10.88 2.60
N PRO A 117 -5.73 -10.46 1.85
CA PRO A 117 -6.02 -11.04 0.55
C PRO A 117 -4.84 -10.83 -0.42
N TRP A 118 -4.45 -11.89 -1.13
CA TRP A 118 -3.31 -11.82 -2.09
C TRP A 118 -3.53 -10.80 -3.21
N TRP A 119 -4.76 -10.63 -3.67
CA TRP A 119 -5.11 -9.65 -4.70
C TRP A 119 -4.95 -8.21 -4.20
N TYR A 120 -5.22 -7.96 -2.91
CA TYR A 120 -5.07 -6.65 -2.29
C TYR A 120 -3.59 -6.27 -2.18
N ALA A 121 -2.75 -7.13 -1.62
CA ALA A 121 -1.31 -6.89 -1.54
C ALA A 121 -0.68 -6.71 -2.93
N GLY A 122 -1.12 -7.50 -3.93
CA GLY A 122 -0.69 -7.33 -5.31
C GLY A 122 -1.09 -5.98 -5.91
N ALA A 123 -2.33 -5.53 -5.67
CA ALA A 123 -2.80 -4.23 -6.12
C ALA A 123 -2.03 -3.08 -5.46
N CYS A 124 -1.77 -3.16 -4.14
CA CYS A 124 -0.99 -2.15 -3.42
C CYS A 124 0.42 -2.00 -3.98
N ILE A 125 1.13 -3.10 -4.30
CA ILE A 125 2.46 -3.02 -4.93
C ILE A 125 2.43 -2.13 -6.18
N TYR A 126 1.46 -2.35 -7.09
CA TYR A 126 1.36 -1.55 -8.30
C TYR A 126 1.02 -0.09 -8.01
N VAL A 127 0.01 0.15 -7.16
CA VAL A 127 -0.45 1.50 -6.82
C VAL A 127 0.66 2.29 -6.14
N ASP A 128 1.35 1.70 -5.18
CA ASP A 128 2.42 2.36 -4.42
C ASP A 128 3.62 2.69 -5.31
N LEU A 129 4.03 1.77 -6.19
CA LEU A 129 5.15 2.02 -7.10
C LEU A 129 4.82 3.10 -8.13
N ILE A 130 3.58 3.13 -8.65
CA ILE A 130 3.12 4.18 -9.58
C ILE A 130 3.08 5.53 -8.84
N ALA A 131 2.54 5.59 -7.63
CA ALA A 131 2.48 6.81 -6.84
C ALA A 131 3.88 7.32 -6.47
N ALA A 132 4.78 6.42 -6.06
CA ALA A 132 6.17 6.77 -5.76
C ALA A 132 6.89 7.31 -6.99
N ALA A 133 6.74 6.65 -8.14
CA ALA A 133 7.31 7.13 -9.40
C ALA A 133 6.76 8.51 -9.78
N PHE A 134 5.46 8.71 -9.64
CA PHE A 134 4.83 10.00 -9.91
C PHE A 134 5.42 11.11 -9.05
N LEU A 135 5.57 10.91 -7.73
CA LEU A 135 6.17 11.90 -6.82
C LEU A 135 7.63 12.19 -7.15
N LEU A 136 8.39 11.19 -7.61
CA LEU A 136 9.82 11.36 -7.93
C LEU A 136 10.06 12.02 -9.29
N LEU A 137 9.13 11.87 -10.25
CA LEU A 137 9.27 12.38 -11.62
C LEU A 137 8.70 13.79 -11.80
N ASN A 138 7.78 14.22 -10.95
CA ASN A 138 7.12 15.53 -11.05
C ASN A 138 7.71 16.57 -10.07
N ARG A 139 8.96 16.42 -9.72
CA ARG A 139 9.71 17.39 -8.91
C ARG A 139 10.15 18.61 -9.72
#